data_36feaa5aeab960510449cc652295be6b
#
_entry.id   36feaa5aeab960510449cc652295be6b
#
_cell.length_a   1.000
_cell.length_b   1.000
_cell.length_c   1.000
_cell.angle_alpha   90.00
_cell.angle_beta   90.00
_cell.angle_gamma   90.00
#
_symmetry.space_group_name_H-M   'P 1'
#
loop_
_entity.id
_entity.type
_entity.pdbx_description
1 polymer ?
#
loop_
_entity_poly.entity_id
_entity_poly.type
_entity_poly.pdbx_seq_one_letter_code
_entity_poly.pdbx_strand_id
1 'polypeptide(L)'
;MTAGQPLRIVIADDQASVREGLVLLLGGLPGIDVVGAAADGEQALALVAEQQPDAILLDLHMPVLDGIGATRRLVAEHPGVAIVVLTTYVDDSSVLEALQAGARSYLTKDADRADIARALEAAAGGLTVFDPRVHATLLAAASAHPGAAGSGTAALPDGLTQREAEILGLIAQGLTNTEIAERLFLSGHTVKTHINRIFGKTGARDRVAAIGYARDHGIG
;
A
#
# COMPACT_ATOMS: atom_id res chain seq x y z
N MET A 1 15.34 5.66 -22.19
CA MET A 1 16.54 5.50 -21.35
C MET A 1 17.74 5.35 -22.26
N THR A 2 18.70 6.26 -22.17
CA THR A 2 19.98 6.17 -22.89
C THR A 2 20.83 5.10 -22.20
N ALA A 3 21.31 4.10 -22.92
CA ALA A 3 22.16 3.04 -22.38
C ALA A 3 23.39 3.66 -21.69
N GLY A 4 23.48 3.57 -20.37
CA GLY A 4 24.62 4.00 -19.58
C GLY A 4 24.35 4.93 -18.37
N GLN A 5 23.13 5.46 -18.18
CA GLN A 5 22.82 6.23 -16.98
C GLN A 5 22.18 5.33 -15.90
N PRO A 6 22.59 5.47 -14.63
CA PRO A 6 21.98 4.71 -13.56
C PRO A 6 20.49 5.09 -13.38
N LEU A 7 19.67 4.14 -13.00
CA LEU A 7 18.28 4.33 -12.65
C LEU A 7 18.21 5.15 -11.34
N ARG A 8 17.66 6.34 -11.40
CA ARG A 8 17.52 7.24 -10.25
C ARG A 8 16.26 6.90 -9.48
N ILE A 9 16.38 6.58 -8.21
CA ILE A 9 15.27 6.17 -7.39
C ILE A 9 15.15 6.97 -6.10
N VAL A 10 13.92 7.13 -5.62
CA VAL A 10 13.60 7.57 -4.25
C VAL A 10 13.07 6.38 -3.47
N ILE A 11 13.37 6.31 -2.19
CA ILE A 11 12.87 5.28 -1.26
C ILE A 11 12.03 5.97 -0.20
N ALA A 12 10.80 5.49 0.04
CA ALA A 12 9.92 6.00 1.07
C ALA A 12 9.41 4.87 1.98
N ASP A 13 9.76 4.95 3.27
CA ASP A 13 9.39 3.97 4.29
C ASP A 13 9.44 4.66 5.66
N ASP A 14 8.44 4.48 6.53
CA ASP A 14 8.38 5.12 7.84
C ASP A 14 9.39 4.51 8.84
N GLN A 15 9.77 3.25 8.64
CA GLN A 15 10.71 2.54 9.50
C GLN A 15 12.16 2.89 9.13
N ALA A 16 12.83 3.66 9.99
CA ALA A 16 14.18 4.13 9.72
C ALA A 16 15.16 3.00 9.38
N SER A 17 15.12 1.89 10.13
CA SER A 17 15.99 0.74 9.90
C SER A 17 15.79 0.06 8.56
N VAL A 18 14.52 -0.03 8.09
CA VAL A 18 14.18 -0.58 6.77
C VAL A 18 14.65 0.37 5.68
N ARG A 19 14.32 1.64 5.81
CA ARG A 19 14.70 2.69 4.87
C ARG A 19 16.22 2.78 4.67
N GLU A 20 16.98 2.85 5.77
CA GLU A 20 18.45 2.87 5.73
C GLU A 20 19.02 1.59 5.14
N GLY A 21 18.46 0.43 5.49
CA GLY A 21 18.84 -0.86 4.91
C GLY A 21 18.63 -0.90 3.40
N LEU A 22 17.48 -0.43 2.90
CA LEU A 22 17.17 -0.37 1.48
C LEU A 22 18.11 0.59 0.72
N VAL A 23 18.43 1.75 1.31
CA VAL A 23 19.40 2.71 0.74
C VAL A 23 20.77 2.04 0.56
N LEU A 24 21.25 1.33 1.57
CA LEU A 24 22.53 0.62 1.50
C LEU A 24 22.51 -0.53 0.49
N LEU A 25 21.46 -1.34 0.50
CA LEU A 25 21.35 -2.53 -0.36
C LEU A 25 21.19 -2.16 -1.83
N LEU A 26 20.36 -1.17 -2.16
CA LEU A 26 20.09 -0.77 -3.53
C LEU A 26 21.16 0.19 -4.07
N GLY A 27 21.64 1.12 -3.25
CA GLY A 27 22.72 2.04 -3.65
C GLY A 27 24.07 1.34 -3.89
N GLY A 28 24.24 0.11 -3.38
CA GLY A 28 25.39 -0.74 -3.68
C GLY A 28 25.28 -1.52 -5.00
N LEU A 29 24.16 -1.43 -5.72
CA LEU A 29 23.95 -2.16 -6.99
C LEU A 29 24.43 -1.32 -8.18
N PRO A 30 25.18 -1.93 -9.12
CA PRO A 30 25.51 -1.27 -10.38
C PRO A 30 24.25 -0.88 -11.14
N GLY A 31 24.15 0.34 -11.61
CA GLY A 31 23.03 0.83 -12.41
C GLY A 31 21.84 1.39 -11.59
N ILE A 32 21.92 1.45 -10.27
CA ILE A 32 20.94 2.14 -9.42
C ILE A 32 21.62 3.30 -8.68
N ASP A 33 20.94 4.45 -8.66
CA ASP A 33 21.31 5.64 -7.91
C ASP A 33 20.17 6.06 -6.98
N VAL A 34 20.38 5.95 -5.67
CA VAL A 34 19.39 6.36 -4.66
C VAL A 34 19.54 7.85 -4.39
N VAL A 35 18.68 8.65 -5.01
CA VAL A 35 18.74 10.12 -4.98
C VAL A 35 17.98 10.74 -3.79
N GLY A 36 17.24 9.96 -3.02
CA GLY A 36 16.55 10.45 -1.84
C GLY A 36 15.88 9.36 -1.02
N ALA A 37 15.64 9.66 0.25
CA ALA A 37 14.95 8.78 1.18
C ALA A 37 13.95 9.59 2.05
N ALA A 38 12.70 9.15 2.13
CA ALA A 38 11.58 9.79 2.80
C ALA A 38 11.03 8.92 3.93
N ALA A 39 10.51 9.54 4.98
CA ALA A 39 9.87 8.85 6.10
C ALA A 39 8.33 8.87 6.03
N ASP A 40 7.77 9.61 5.09
CA ASP A 40 6.32 9.73 4.86
C ASP A 40 6.03 10.15 3.41
N GLY A 41 4.75 10.11 3.03
CA GLY A 41 4.32 10.41 1.67
C GLY A 41 4.49 11.87 1.27
N GLU A 42 4.43 12.84 2.18
CA GLU A 42 4.65 14.26 1.85
C GLU A 42 6.13 14.52 1.55
N GLN A 43 7.04 13.95 2.34
CA GLN A 43 8.48 14.01 2.05
C GLN A 43 8.81 13.30 0.72
N ALA A 44 8.14 12.16 0.44
CA ALA A 44 8.31 11.45 -0.81
C ALA A 44 7.95 12.31 -2.02
N LEU A 45 6.79 13.01 -1.97
CA LEU A 45 6.36 13.93 -3.01
C LEU A 45 7.34 15.09 -3.21
N ALA A 46 7.81 15.69 -2.11
CA ALA A 46 8.78 16.78 -2.17
C ALA A 46 10.10 16.33 -2.83
N LEU A 47 10.61 15.15 -2.45
CA LEU A 47 11.82 14.59 -3.05
C LEU A 47 11.64 14.24 -4.54
N VAL A 48 10.48 13.69 -4.92
CA VAL A 48 10.19 13.41 -6.33
C VAL A 48 10.15 14.69 -7.16
N ALA A 49 9.54 15.75 -6.64
CA ALA A 49 9.49 17.04 -7.31
C ALA A 49 10.89 17.66 -7.50
N GLU A 50 11.75 17.57 -6.46
CA GLU A 50 13.10 18.12 -6.47
C GLU A 50 14.07 17.30 -7.31
N GLN A 51 14.10 15.99 -7.08
CA GLN A 51 15.10 15.09 -7.64
C GLN A 51 14.72 14.53 -9.01
N GLN A 52 13.43 14.54 -9.38
CA GLN A 52 12.91 14.00 -10.65
C GLN A 52 13.46 12.59 -10.91
N PRO A 53 13.21 11.61 -10.04
CA PRO A 53 13.68 10.24 -10.20
C PRO A 53 12.93 9.52 -11.32
N ASP A 54 13.50 8.40 -11.80
CA ASP A 54 12.84 7.50 -12.74
C ASP A 54 11.78 6.62 -12.05
N ALA A 55 12.05 6.26 -10.79
CA ALA A 55 11.13 5.42 -10.01
C ALA A 55 11.16 5.77 -8.52
N ILE A 56 10.10 5.38 -7.82
CA ILE A 56 10.02 5.40 -6.36
C ILE A 56 9.68 4.02 -5.82
N LEU A 57 10.41 3.59 -4.78
CA LEU A 57 10.06 2.45 -3.95
C LEU A 57 9.29 2.97 -2.73
N LEU A 58 8.03 2.55 -2.56
CA LEU A 58 7.08 3.21 -1.69
C LEU A 58 6.40 2.21 -0.75
N ASP A 59 6.55 2.38 0.56
CA ASP A 59 5.71 1.67 1.53
C ASP A 59 4.29 2.23 1.54
N LEU A 60 3.32 1.36 1.80
CA LEU A 60 1.91 1.76 1.93
C LEU A 60 1.58 2.37 3.29
N HIS A 61 2.27 1.92 4.34
CA HIS A 61 1.92 2.24 5.72
C HIS A 61 2.85 3.30 6.30
N MET A 62 2.61 4.55 5.94
CA MET A 62 3.38 5.69 6.43
C MET A 62 2.48 6.71 7.14
N PRO A 63 3.02 7.47 8.12
CA PRO A 63 2.31 8.56 8.77
C PRO A 63 2.13 9.76 7.82
N VAL A 64 1.36 10.76 8.24
CA VAL A 64 1.09 12.03 7.54
C VAL A 64 0.33 11.81 6.23
N LEU A 65 0.96 11.24 5.21
CA LEU A 65 0.36 10.81 3.96
C LEU A 65 0.75 9.35 3.71
N ASP A 66 -0.24 8.47 3.62
CA ASP A 66 -0.02 7.05 3.35
C ASP A 66 0.40 6.80 1.89
N GLY A 67 0.94 5.60 1.62
CA GLY A 67 1.47 5.27 0.31
C GLY A 67 0.42 5.24 -0.80
N ILE A 68 -0.85 4.94 -0.50
CA ILE A 68 -1.93 4.98 -1.49
C ILE A 68 -2.26 6.43 -1.85
N GLY A 69 -2.37 7.29 -0.86
CA GLY A 69 -2.54 8.74 -1.05
C GLY A 69 -1.37 9.35 -1.81
N ALA A 70 -0.14 8.99 -1.44
CA ALA A 70 1.07 9.41 -2.14
C ALA A 70 1.08 8.93 -3.59
N THR A 71 0.70 7.66 -3.85
CA THR A 71 0.59 7.10 -5.21
C THR A 71 -0.36 7.92 -6.08
N ARG A 72 -1.57 8.23 -5.59
CA ARG A 72 -2.54 9.03 -6.34
C ARG A 72 -2.00 10.41 -6.72
N ARG A 73 -1.33 11.08 -5.78
CA ARG A 73 -0.72 12.38 -6.02
C ARG A 73 0.47 12.28 -6.97
N LEU A 74 1.34 11.29 -6.81
CA LEU A 74 2.48 11.07 -7.70
C LEU A 74 2.03 10.83 -9.15
N VAL A 75 1.00 10.02 -9.36
CA VAL A 75 0.45 9.77 -10.71
C VAL A 75 -0.10 11.05 -11.34
N ALA A 76 -0.76 11.90 -10.55
CA ALA A 76 -1.34 13.15 -11.04
C ALA A 76 -0.29 14.23 -11.29
N GLU A 77 0.67 14.40 -10.37
CA GLU A 77 1.65 15.48 -10.36
C GLU A 77 2.94 15.11 -11.13
N HIS A 78 3.32 13.82 -11.14
CA HIS A 78 4.57 13.31 -11.71
C HIS A 78 4.36 12.02 -12.54
N PRO A 79 3.57 12.03 -13.62
CA PRO A 79 3.16 10.83 -14.37
C PRO A 79 4.31 10.04 -15.00
N GLY A 80 5.50 10.64 -15.10
CA GLY A 80 6.71 10.00 -15.62
C GLY A 80 7.39 9.07 -14.62
N VAL A 81 7.11 9.22 -13.31
CA VAL A 81 7.77 8.44 -12.25
C VAL A 81 7.08 7.08 -12.09
N ALA A 82 7.86 6.01 -12.13
CA ALA A 82 7.35 4.67 -11.91
C ALA A 82 7.20 4.39 -10.42
N ILE A 83 6.02 3.92 -10.00
CA ILE A 83 5.74 3.65 -8.60
C ILE A 83 5.78 2.14 -8.36
N VAL A 84 6.72 1.70 -7.51
CA VAL A 84 6.88 0.32 -7.06
C VAL A 84 6.53 0.28 -5.57
N VAL A 85 5.47 -0.45 -5.23
CA VAL A 85 5.07 -0.64 -3.83
C VAL A 85 5.89 -1.75 -3.20
N LEU A 86 6.40 -1.51 -1.99
CA LEU A 86 7.08 -2.49 -1.15
C LEU A 86 6.44 -2.50 0.23
N THR A 87 5.75 -3.57 0.59
CA THR A 87 5.00 -3.63 1.86
C THR A 87 5.23 -4.94 2.61
N THR A 88 5.02 -4.91 3.91
CA THR A 88 5.11 -6.12 4.76
C THR A 88 3.91 -7.05 4.56
N TYR A 89 2.76 -6.50 4.19
CA TYR A 89 1.49 -7.23 4.16
C TYR A 89 0.86 -7.19 2.77
N VAL A 90 0.48 -8.38 2.30
CA VAL A 90 -0.34 -8.55 1.10
C VAL A 90 -1.76 -8.83 1.58
N ASP A 91 -2.56 -7.80 1.77
CA ASP A 91 -4.00 -7.95 1.83
C ASP A 91 -4.61 -7.56 0.48
N ASP A 92 -5.64 -8.31 0.08
CA ASP A 92 -6.23 -8.20 -1.25
C ASP A 92 -6.75 -6.78 -1.54
N SER A 93 -7.23 -6.08 -0.54
CA SER A 93 -7.75 -4.71 -0.70
C SER A 93 -6.65 -3.69 -0.93
N SER A 94 -5.56 -3.74 -0.16
CA SER A 94 -4.42 -2.82 -0.32
C SER A 94 -3.70 -3.00 -1.66
N VAL A 95 -3.60 -4.25 -2.13
CA VAL A 95 -3.05 -4.54 -3.47
C VAL A 95 -3.89 -3.87 -4.55
N LEU A 96 -5.20 -4.11 -4.54
CA LEU A 96 -6.11 -3.55 -5.54
C LEU A 96 -6.16 -2.02 -5.48
N GLU A 97 -6.22 -1.44 -4.28
CA GLU A 97 -6.22 0.02 -4.10
C GLU A 97 -4.94 0.67 -4.61
N ALA A 98 -3.76 0.07 -4.35
CA ALA A 98 -2.48 0.59 -4.82
C ALA A 98 -2.39 0.55 -6.36
N LEU A 99 -2.83 -0.54 -6.98
CA LEU A 99 -2.86 -0.68 -8.44
C LEU A 99 -3.87 0.25 -9.09
N GLN A 100 -5.06 0.40 -8.52
CA GLN A 100 -6.06 1.38 -8.98
C GLN A 100 -5.58 2.82 -8.82
N ALA A 101 -4.77 3.10 -7.81
CA ALA A 101 -4.11 4.38 -7.62
C ALA A 101 -3.02 4.65 -8.67
N GLY A 102 -2.54 3.61 -9.38
CA GLY A 102 -1.58 3.71 -10.47
C GLY A 102 -0.19 3.17 -10.16
N ALA A 103 -0.02 2.39 -9.10
CA ALA A 103 1.24 1.67 -8.88
C ALA A 103 1.51 0.69 -10.03
N ARG A 104 2.76 0.66 -10.53
CA ARG A 104 3.15 -0.23 -11.63
C ARG A 104 3.61 -1.61 -11.17
N SER A 105 4.12 -1.71 -9.96
CA SER A 105 4.61 -2.98 -9.40
C SER A 105 4.29 -3.04 -7.91
N TYR A 106 4.15 -4.26 -7.41
CA TYR A 106 3.85 -4.52 -6.02
C TYR A 106 4.68 -5.70 -5.53
N LEU A 107 5.48 -5.47 -4.50
CA LEU A 107 6.37 -6.46 -3.89
C LEU A 107 6.13 -6.53 -2.38
N THR A 108 6.49 -7.66 -1.80
CA THR A 108 6.57 -7.79 -0.33
C THR A 108 7.97 -7.42 0.17
N LYS A 109 8.09 -6.98 1.42
CA LYS A 109 9.39 -6.68 2.07
C LYS A 109 10.27 -7.94 2.27
N ASP A 110 9.74 -9.13 1.95
CA ASP A 110 10.50 -10.39 1.88
C ASP A 110 11.27 -10.55 0.55
N ALA A 111 11.00 -9.71 -0.45
CA ALA A 111 11.67 -9.75 -1.74
C ALA A 111 13.17 -9.51 -1.57
N ASP A 112 13.98 -10.26 -2.30
CA ASP A 112 15.40 -10.02 -2.29
C ASP A 112 15.78 -8.74 -3.07
N ARG A 113 17.00 -8.25 -2.85
CA ARG A 113 17.48 -7.02 -3.50
C ARG A 113 17.47 -7.08 -5.03
N ALA A 114 17.66 -8.28 -5.59
CA ALA A 114 17.69 -8.45 -7.04
C ALA A 114 16.27 -8.39 -7.62
N ASP A 115 15.29 -8.92 -6.90
CA ASP A 115 13.87 -8.82 -7.27
C ASP A 115 13.39 -7.38 -7.20
N ILE A 116 13.76 -6.62 -6.16
CA ILE A 116 13.42 -5.20 -6.03
C ILE A 116 14.05 -4.40 -7.17
N ALA A 117 15.33 -4.63 -7.47
CA ALA A 117 16.02 -3.95 -8.56
C ALA A 117 15.34 -4.23 -9.91
N ARG A 118 15.04 -5.50 -10.21
CA ARG A 118 14.34 -5.89 -11.45
C ARG A 118 12.97 -5.25 -11.56
N ALA A 119 12.23 -5.16 -10.47
CA ALA A 119 10.92 -4.52 -10.46
C ALA A 119 11.01 -3.02 -10.72
N LEU A 120 12.01 -2.33 -10.15
CA LEU A 120 12.26 -0.91 -10.37
C LEU A 120 12.64 -0.64 -11.83
N GLU A 121 13.58 -1.43 -12.40
CA GLU A 121 14.00 -1.31 -13.81
C GLU A 121 12.83 -1.58 -14.77
N ALA A 122 12.07 -2.65 -14.52
CA ALA A 122 10.90 -3.00 -15.33
C ALA A 122 9.83 -1.90 -15.29
N ALA A 123 9.52 -1.40 -14.08
CA ALA A 123 8.53 -0.35 -13.89
C ALA A 123 8.94 0.96 -14.57
N ALA A 124 10.21 1.36 -14.48
CA ALA A 124 10.76 2.52 -15.19
C ALA A 124 10.71 2.32 -16.72
N GLY A 125 10.88 1.07 -17.19
CA GLY A 125 10.71 0.69 -18.60
C GLY A 125 9.24 0.59 -19.05
N GLY A 126 8.27 0.86 -18.18
CA GLY A 126 6.83 0.77 -18.50
C GLY A 126 6.24 -0.63 -18.37
N LEU A 127 7.00 -1.60 -17.84
CA LEU A 127 6.53 -2.96 -17.58
C LEU A 127 6.01 -3.10 -16.15
N THR A 128 5.14 -4.08 -15.94
CA THR A 128 4.57 -4.39 -14.63
C THR A 128 5.13 -5.72 -14.12
N VAL A 129 5.61 -5.72 -12.89
CA VAL A 129 6.10 -6.94 -12.21
C VAL A 129 5.35 -7.09 -10.89
N PHE A 130 4.79 -8.27 -10.68
CA PHE A 130 4.10 -8.62 -9.43
C PHE A 130 4.78 -9.80 -8.75
N ASP A 131 4.85 -9.75 -7.43
CA ASP A 131 5.11 -10.91 -6.61
C ASP A 131 4.06 -12.01 -6.92
N PRO A 132 4.42 -13.31 -6.92
CA PRO A 132 3.48 -14.40 -7.16
C PRO A 132 2.22 -14.36 -6.28
N ARG A 133 2.33 -13.89 -5.04
CA ARG A 133 1.21 -13.73 -4.10
C ARG A 133 0.24 -12.65 -4.58
N VAL A 134 0.77 -11.53 -5.04
CA VAL A 134 -0.01 -10.42 -5.62
C VAL A 134 -0.71 -10.88 -6.90
N HIS A 135 -0.02 -11.68 -7.72
CA HIS A 135 -0.61 -12.25 -8.93
C HIS A 135 -1.81 -13.16 -8.63
N ALA A 136 -1.73 -13.98 -7.57
CA ALA A 136 -2.84 -14.82 -7.13
C ALA A 136 -4.06 -13.97 -6.70
N THR A 137 -3.84 -12.89 -5.94
CA THR A 137 -4.88 -11.93 -5.54
C THR A 137 -5.54 -11.29 -6.75
N LEU A 138 -4.77 -10.86 -7.74
CA LEU A 138 -5.31 -10.26 -8.97
C LEU A 138 -6.14 -11.26 -9.78
N LEU A 139 -5.69 -12.52 -9.88
CA LEU A 139 -6.46 -13.58 -10.55
C LEU A 139 -7.75 -13.88 -9.81
N ALA A 140 -7.73 -13.93 -8.48
CA ALA A 140 -8.93 -14.13 -7.67
C ALA A 140 -9.93 -12.97 -7.86
N ALA A 141 -9.44 -11.72 -7.84
CA ALA A 141 -10.27 -10.54 -8.08
C ALA A 141 -10.83 -10.51 -9.52
N ALA A 142 -10.03 -10.86 -10.52
CA ALA A 142 -10.46 -10.95 -11.91
C ALA A 142 -11.49 -12.08 -12.12
N SER A 143 -11.35 -13.19 -11.42
CA SER A 143 -12.29 -14.32 -11.46
C SER A 143 -13.60 -14.01 -10.72
N ALA A 144 -13.56 -13.11 -9.74
CA ALA A 144 -14.75 -12.58 -9.06
C ALA A 144 -15.53 -11.56 -9.92
N HIS A 145 -14.97 -11.15 -11.09
CA HIS A 145 -15.61 -10.29 -12.08
C HIS A 145 -15.74 -10.99 -13.45
N PRO A 146 -16.54 -12.05 -13.60
CA PRO A 146 -17.01 -12.44 -14.92
C PRO A 146 -18.14 -11.48 -15.29
N GLY A 147 -17.87 -10.58 -16.24
CA GLY A 147 -18.84 -9.74 -16.95
C GLY A 147 -20.10 -9.31 -16.20
N ALA A 148 -20.24 -8.02 -15.98
CA ALA A 148 -21.39 -7.37 -15.39
C ALA A 148 -22.71 -8.11 -15.59
N ALA A 149 -23.21 -8.80 -14.57
CA ALA A 149 -24.62 -9.00 -14.25
C ALA A 149 -24.78 -9.87 -13.01
N GLY A 150 -25.08 -9.27 -11.88
CA GLY A 150 -25.96 -9.83 -10.86
C GLY A 150 -25.51 -11.05 -10.09
N SER A 151 -24.89 -10.83 -8.94
CA SER A 151 -25.30 -11.53 -7.71
C SER A 151 -24.66 -10.82 -6.50
N GLY A 152 -25.52 -10.32 -5.63
CA GLY A 152 -25.30 -9.48 -4.48
C GLY A 152 -24.28 -9.99 -3.48
N THR A 153 -23.14 -9.37 -3.47
CA THR A 153 -22.54 -8.95 -2.20
C THR A 153 -23.13 -7.55 -1.94
N ALA A 154 -24.04 -7.47 -0.98
CA ALA A 154 -24.61 -6.19 -0.56
C ALA A 154 -23.45 -5.22 -0.34
N ALA A 155 -23.50 -4.06 -1.01
CA ALA A 155 -22.50 -3.03 -0.80
C ALA A 155 -22.44 -2.75 0.71
N LEU A 156 -21.25 -2.90 1.29
CA LEU A 156 -21.05 -2.63 2.71
C LEU A 156 -21.40 -1.16 2.97
N PRO A 157 -22.06 -0.84 4.09
CA PRO A 157 -22.48 0.51 4.39
C PRO A 157 -21.28 1.47 4.42
N ASP A 158 -21.54 2.73 4.02
CA ASP A 158 -20.60 3.85 4.02
C ASP A 158 -19.25 3.59 3.32
N GLY A 159 -19.25 2.72 2.30
CA GLY A 159 -18.06 2.42 1.52
C GLY A 159 -16.96 1.69 2.32
N LEU A 160 -17.34 0.97 3.37
CA LEU A 160 -16.42 0.09 4.07
C LEU A 160 -15.89 -0.99 3.12
N THR A 161 -14.59 -1.25 3.19
CA THR A 161 -14.01 -2.42 2.55
C THR A 161 -14.32 -3.68 3.36
N GLN A 162 -14.19 -4.87 2.74
CA GLN A 162 -14.39 -6.15 3.42
C GLN A 162 -13.50 -6.26 4.68
N ARG A 163 -12.24 -5.79 4.58
CA ARG A 163 -11.28 -5.81 5.70
C ARG A 163 -11.66 -4.85 6.82
N GLU A 164 -12.16 -3.68 6.47
CA GLU A 164 -12.65 -2.72 7.47
C GLU A 164 -13.91 -3.24 8.17
N ALA A 165 -14.81 -3.89 7.44
CA ALA A 165 -15.97 -4.55 8.04
C ALA A 165 -15.58 -5.71 8.97
N GLU A 166 -14.59 -6.51 8.59
CA GLU A 166 -14.05 -7.58 9.44
C GLU A 166 -13.45 -7.02 10.75
N ILE A 167 -12.62 -5.98 10.65
CA ILE A 167 -12.04 -5.31 11.82
C ILE A 167 -13.14 -4.68 12.69
N LEU A 168 -14.12 -4.04 12.06
CA LEU A 168 -15.27 -3.46 12.77
C LEU A 168 -16.08 -4.53 13.50
N GLY A 169 -16.28 -5.70 12.91
CA GLY A 169 -16.92 -6.85 13.55
C GLY A 169 -16.14 -7.34 14.78
N LEU A 170 -14.80 -7.39 14.69
CA LEU A 170 -13.96 -7.76 15.83
C LEU A 170 -13.99 -6.69 16.95
N ILE A 171 -14.08 -5.41 16.57
CA ILE A 171 -14.31 -4.31 17.50
C ILE A 171 -15.65 -4.50 18.22
N ALA A 172 -16.70 -4.88 17.49
CA ALA A 172 -18.03 -5.12 18.04
C ALA A 172 -18.05 -6.32 19.00
N GLN A 173 -17.19 -7.32 18.77
CA GLN A 173 -16.98 -8.45 19.68
C GLN A 173 -16.15 -8.08 20.92
N GLY A 174 -15.63 -6.86 21.01
CA GLY A 174 -14.92 -6.35 22.17
C GLY A 174 -13.40 -6.59 22.16
N LEU A 175 -12.82 -7.10 21.08
CA LEU A 175 -11.38 -7.36 20.99
C LEU A 175 -10.59 -6.05 21.05
N THR A 176 -9.46 -6.04 21.75
CA THR A 176 -8.50 -4.95 21.76
C THR A 176 -7.72 -4.89 20.43
N ASN A 177 -7.04 -3.78 20.14
CA ASN A 177 -6.22 -3.66 18.93
C ASN A 177 -5.12 -4.73 18.85
N THR A 178 -4.57 -5.13 20.00
CA THR A 178 -3.56 -6.19 20.08
C THR A 178 -4.16 -7.55 19.71
N GLU A 179 -5.31 -7.89 20.25
CA GLU A 179 -6.00 -9.15 19.93
C GLU A 179 -6.48 -9.19 18.48
N ILE A 180 -6.92 -8.04 17.93
CA ILE A 180 -7.25 -7.92 16.50
C ILE A 180 -6.00 -8.13 15.65
N ALA A 181 -4.88 -7.52 16.03
CA ALA A 181 -3.61 -7.67 15.34
C ALA A 181 -3.15 -9.14 15.31
N GLU A 182 -3.17 -9.82 16.44
CA GLU A 182 -2.84 -11.24 16.56
C GLU A 182 -3.77 -12.12 15.72
N ARG A 183 -5.08 -11.90 15.83
CA ARG A 183 -6.10 -12.70 15.14
C ARG A 183 -6.04 -12.56 13.62
N LEU A 184 -5.70 -11.37 13.14
CA LEU A 184 -5.65 -11.05 11.71
C LEU A 184 -4.23 -11.11 11.12
N PHE A 185 -3.24 -11.50 11.94
CA PHE A 185 -1.81 -11.50 11.59
C PHE A 185 -1.32 -10.13 11.09
N LEU A 186 -1.78 -9.05 11.73
CA LEU A 186 -1.42 -7.66 11.42
C LEU A 186 -0.51 -7.07 12.50
N SER A 187 0.14 -5.94 12.16
CA SER A 187 0.78 -5.11 13.19
C SER A 187 -0.26 -4.29 13.95
N GLY A 188 0.02 -3.94 15.22
CA GLY A 188 -0.84 -3.05 15.98
C GLY A 188 -1.01 -1.67 15.32
N HIS A 189 0.01 -1.20 14.58
CA HIS A 189 -0.04 0.03 13.79
C HIS A 189 -1.03 -0.09 12.62
N THR A 190 -0.98 -1.18 11.88
CA THR A 190 -1.91 -1.47 10.78
C THR A 190 -3.35 -1.50 11.25
N VAL A 191 -3.62 -2.19 12.37
CA VAL A 191 -4.97 -2.20 12.98
C VAL A 191 -5.42 -0.79 13.34
N LYS A 192 -4.56 0.04 13.93
CA LYS A 192 -4.87 1.43 14.27
C LYS A 192 -5.19 2.25 13.02
N THR A 193 -4.48 2.06 11.93
CA THR A 193 -4.74 2.73 10.64
C THR A 193 -6.10 2.36 10.08
N HIS A 194 -6.45 1.07 10.07
CA HIS A 194 -7.78 0.63 9.65
C HIS A 194 -8.89 1.20 10.54
N ILE A 195 -8.69 1.24 11.87
CA ILE A 195 -9.66 1.83 12.80
C ILE A 195 -9.89 3.30 12.49
N ASN A 196 -8.84 4.07 12.21
CA ASN A 196 -8.98 5.48 11.85
C ASN A 196 -9.76 5.66 10.52
N ARG A 197 -9.53 4.79 9.54
CA ARG A 197 -10.31 4.79 8.27
C ARG A 197 -11.76 4.42 8.50
N ILE A 198 -12.04 3.39 9.33
CA ILE A 198 -13.39 3.01 9.72
C ILE A 198 -14.10 4.19 10.38
N PHE A 199 -13.46 4.87 11.34
CA PHE A 199 -14.05 6.03 12.01
C PHE A 199 -14.33 7.16 11.02
N GLY A 200 -13.42 7.43 10.08
CA GLY A 200 -13.62 8.43 9.03
C GLY A 200 -14.79 8.11 8.10
N LYS A 201 -14.98 6.83 7.73
CA LYS A 201 -16.05 6.39 6.83
C LYS A 201 -17.41 6.33 7.53
N THR A 202 -17.44 5.80 8.74
CA THR A 202 -18.70 5.58 9.51
C THR A 202 -19.14 6.80 10.32
N GLY A 203 -18.30 7.84 10.42
CA GLY A 203 -18.55 8.99 11.29
C GLY A 203 -18.45 8.67 12.79
N ALA A 204 -17.97 7.49 13.16
CA ALA A 204 -17.78 7.11 14.55
C ALA A 204 -16.64 7.93 15.17
N ARG A 205 -16.96 8.67 16.23
CA ARG A 205 -15.99 9.52 16.95
C ARG A 205 -15.10 8.76 17.95
N ASP A 206 -15.51 7.56 18.32
CA ASP A 206 -14.81 6.71 19.28
C ASP A 206 -15.20 5.24 19.08
N ARG A 207 -14.52 4.35 19.84
CA ARG A 207 -14.74 2.90 19.76
C ARG A 207 -16.17 2.49 20.14
N VAL A 208 -16.78 3.18 21.09
CA VAL A 208 -18.16 2.88 21.55
C VAL A 208 -19.15 3.20 20.42
N ALA A 209 -18.97 4.33 19.75
CA ALA A 209 -19.77 4.71 18.59
C ALA A 209 -19.59 3.71 17.44
N ALA A 210 -18.38 3.20 17.20
CA ALA A 210 -18.11 2.17 16.21
C ALA A 210 -18.81 0.83 16.52
N ILE A 211 -18.85 0.42 17.78
CA ILE A 211 -19.62 -0.77 18.22
C ILE A 211 -21.12 -0.58 17.97
N GLY A 212 -21.65 0.61 18.29
CA GLY A 212 -23.04 0.96 17.98
C GLY A 212 -23.35 0.86 16.50
N TYR A 213 -22.50 1.49 15.68
CA TYR A 213 -22.59 1.44 14.22
C TYR A 213 -22.59 0.00 13.66
N ALA A 214 -21.66 -0.84 14.14
CA ALA A 214 -21.59 -2.24 13.72
C ALA A 214 -22.89 -2.99 14.00
N ARG A 215 -23.46 -2.79 15.19
CA ARG A 215 -24.73 -3.42 15.58
C ARG A 215 -25.89 -2.94 14.71
N ASP A 216 -25.98 -1.65 14.46
CA ASP A 216 -27.07 -1.06 13.67
C ASP A 216 -27.05 -1.53 12.20
N HIS A 217 -25.88 -1.91 11.69
CA HIS A 217 -25.68 -2.36 10.32
C HIS A 217 -25.46 -3.88 10.19
N GLY A 218 -25.61 -4.64 11.30
CA GLY A 218 -25.48 -6.10 11.28
C GLY A 218 -24.07 -6.60 10.96
N ILE A 219 -23.04 -5.82 11.33
CA ILE A 219 -21.63 -6.16 11.15
C ILE A 219 -21.12 -6.76 12.47
N GLY A 220 -20.94 -8.09 12.53
CA GLY A 220 -20.43 -8.75 13.74
C GLY A 220 -20.73 -10.24 13.76
#